data_c749f334caa2b82c6de5bf2ddda5149b
#
_entry.id   c749f334caa2b82c6de5bf2ddda5149b
#
_cell.length_a   1.000
_cell.length_b   1.000
_cell.length_c   1.000
_cell.angle_alpha   90.00
_cell.angle_beta   90.00
_cell.angle_gamma   90.00
#
_symmetry.space_group_name_H-M   'P 1'
#
loop_
_entity.id
_entity.type
_entity.pdbx_description
1 polymer ?
#
loop_
_entity_poly.entity_id
_entity_poly.type
_entity_poly.pdbx_seq_one_letter_code
_entity_poly.pdbx_strand_id
1 'polypeptide(L)'
;MFKLHSPFQPSGDQPAAIDALAKNILNKQKHQVLLGATGTGKTFTMANVIQKVNKPTLVISHNKTLAAQLYSEFKEFFPHNAVHYFVSYYDYYQPEAYIPSRDIYIEKDSSINDNIDRLRLATTSSLVSRKDVVIIASVSSIYGLGSPEDYQAMMVAIKVGETIDRDKMLGKFVDIQYQRNDVSFERSKFRVRGDSVEIWPSYEEFAYRVEFWGDDIEQISAINPLTGETIGNEQQIYIYPAKHFVTSEARIAEGVKRIRLELKHQLDHFQEEGKLLEAQRLNARTRFDIEMLENVGHCPGIENYSRHLAGREEGEQPETLYNFFDKDFLLIIDESHVTCSQVKAMYAGDRSRKETLVAHGFRLPSAMDNRPLKFEEWEGRINQVVYVSATPSDYELEKTGGEVVEQIIRPTGLLDPICEVVPASGQIAHLLEQVKERRDAGDRVLVTALTKRLAEDLAAYFCDNGVATKWLHSELDAFERVELLRDLRLGTFDCLIGVNLLREGLDLPEVSLVAILDADKEGFLRSETALVQTIGRAARNANAKVILYGDRVSKAMKNALEETARRRKIQEAYNAKHGITPKTVFKDCLLYTSPSPRDGLLSRMPSSA
;
A
#
# COMPACT_ATOMS: atom_id res chain seq x y z
N MET A 1 -24.62 1.59 3.12
CA MET A 1 -24.74 0.40 2.25
C MET A 1 -23.90 0.63 1.00
N PHE A 2 -23.10 -0.35 0.60
CA PHE A 2 -22.29 -0.23 -0.61
C PHE A 2 -23.13 -0.27 -1.87
N LYS A 3 -22.83 0.62 -2.81
CA LYS A 3 -23.49 0.71 -4.11
C LYS A 3 -22.44 0.70 -5.22
N LEU A 4 -22.33 -0.42 -5.90
CA LEU A 4 -21.40 -0.61 -6.99
C LEU A 4 -21.85 0.15 -8.25
N HIS A 5 -20.95 0.90 -8.82
CA HIS A 5 -21.08 1.52 -10.14
C HIS A 5 -20.12 0.85 -11.11
N SER A 6 -20.64 0.27 -12.19
CA SER A 6 -19.81 -0.32 -13.24
C SER A 6 -20.57 -0.37 -14.54
N PRO A 7 -19.93 -0.08 -15.68
CA PRO A 7 -20.53 -0.34 -17.00
C PRO A 7 -20.51 -1.82 -17.36
N PHE A 8 -19.79 -2.66 -16.58
CA PHE A 8 -19.65 -4.10 -16.85
C PHE A 8 -20.58 -4.92 -15.96
N GLN A 9 -20.99 -6.08 -16.48
CA GLN A 9 -21.67 -7.12 -15.73
C GLN A 9 -20.72 -8.29 -15.48
N PRO A 10 -20.85 -9.01 -14.36
CA PRO A 10 -20.06 -10.20 -14.10
C PRO A 10 -20.23 -11.25 -15.21
N SER A 11 -19.12 -11.78 -15.70
CA SER A 11 -19.09 -12.76 -16.80
C SER A 11 -18.02 -13.83 -16.57
N GLY A 12 -18.06 -14.90 -17.37
CA GLY A 12 -17.16 -16.04 -17.18
C GLY A 12 -17.40 -16.75 -15.85
N ASP A 13 -16.33 -16.92 -15.08
CA ASP A 13 -16.38 -17.53 -13.74
C ASP A 13 -16.79 -16.53 -12.64
N GLN A 14 -16.81 -15.23 -12.93
CA GLN A 14 -17.06 -14.19 -11.94
C GLN A 14 -18.38 -14.38 -11.18
N PRO A 15 -19.55 -14.66 -11.82
CA PRO A 15 -20.79 -14.85 -11.09
C PRO A 15 -20.70 -15.97 -10.06
N ALA A 16 -20.16 -17.13 -10.45
CA ALA A 16 -20.01 -18.27 -9.56
C ALA A 16 -19.01 -17.98 -8.41
N ALA A 17 -17.91 -17.30 -8.71
CA ALA A 17 -16.93 -16.91 -7.72
C ALA A 17 -17.50 -15.89 -6.70
N ILE A 18 -18.24 -14.88 -7.17
CA ILE A 18 -18.93 -13.90 -6.32
C ILE A 18 -19.91 -14.58 -5.39
N ASP A 19 -20.74 -15.50 -5.92
CA ASP A 19 -21.76 -16.19 -5.14
C ASP A 19 -21.14 -17.12 -4.10
N ALA A 20 -20.11 -17.87 -4.47
CA ALA A 20 -19.41 -18.76 -3.56
C ALA A 20 -18.74 -17.98 -2.41
N LEU A 21 -17.94 -16.96 -2.73
CA LEU A 21 -17.24 -16.15 -1.74
C LEU A 21 -18.23 -15.43 -0.82
N ALA A 22 -19.25 -14.78 -1.36
CA ALA A 22 -20.24 -14.07 -0.57
C ALA A 22 -21.02 -15.04 0.36
N LYS A 23 -21.44 -16.21 -0.14
CA LYS A 23 -22.09 -17.24 0.67
C LYS A 23 -21.21 -17.70 1.83
N ASN A 24 -19.94 -17.96 1.56
CA ASN A 24 -18.99 -18.41 2.57
C ASN A 24 -18.75 -17.33 3.64
N ILE A 25 -18.64 -16.04 3.24
CA ILE A 25 -18.52 -14.91 4.18
C ILE A 25 -19.77 -14.80 5.05
N LEU A 26 -20.96 -14.88 4.47
CA LEU A 26 -22.23 -14.83 5.21
C LEU A 26 -22.38 -16.02 6.16
N ASN A 27 -21.84 -17.18 5.81
CA ASN A 27 -21.75 -18.38 6.66
C ASN A 27 -20.63 -18.31 7.71
N LYS A 28 -19.95 -17.16 7.85
CA LYS A 28 -18.87 -16.92 8.80
C LYS A 28 -17.63 -17.80 8.59
N GLN A 29 -17.39 -18.30 7.40
CA GLN A 29 -16.12 -18.97 7.07
C GLN A 29 -14.98 -17.97 7.18
N LYS A 30 -13.95 -18.29 7.99
CA LYS A 30 -12.88 -17.34 8.31
C LYS A 30 -11.91 -17.15 7.15
N HIS A 31 -11.47 -18.21 6.50
CA HIS A 31 -10.45 -18.20 5.45
C HIS A 31 -11.01 -18.66 4.12
N GLN A 32 -10.72 -17.95 3.04
CA GLN A 32 -11.10 -18.30 1.68
C GLN A 32 -9.99 -17.90 0.72
N VAL A 33 -9.81 -18.68 -0.35
CA VAL A 33 -8.86 -18.38 -1.43
C VAL A 33 -9.62 -18.15 -2.72
N LEU A 34 -9.39 -17.00 -3.36
CA LEU A 34 -9.73 -16.78 -4.77
C LEU A 34 -8.47 -17.02 -5.61
N LEU A 35 -8.43 -18.20 -6.27
CA LEU A 35 -7.41 -18.51 -7.25
C LEU A 35 -7.82 -17.90 -8.59
N GLY A 36 -7.31 -16.69 -8.87
CA GLY A 36 -7.69 -15.95 -10.06
C GLY A 36 -6.52 -15.78 -11.03
N ALA A 37 -6.65 -16.31 -12.26
CA ALA A 37 -5.66 -16.09 -13.29
C ALA A 37 -5.47 -14.58 -13.59
N THR A 38 -4.32 -14.20 -14.13
CA THR A 38 -4.06 -12.80 -14.49
C THR A 38 -5.04 -12.32 -15.55
N GLY A 39 -5.62 -11.13 -15.36
CA GLY A 39 -6.56 -10.53 -16.32
C GLY A 39 -8.00 -11.04 -16.25
N THR A 40 -8.37 -11.82 -15.24
CA THR A 40 -9.75 -12.32 -15.06
C THR A 40 -10.70 -11.32 -14.39
N GLY A 41 -10.19 -10.13 -13.98
CA GLY A 41 -11.00 -9.13 -13.30
C GLY A 41 -11.23 -9.40 -11.81
N LYS A 42 -10.21 -9.90 -11.10
CA LYS A 42 -10.27 -10.18 -9.66
C LYS A 42 -10.77 -8.98 -8.84
N THR A 43 -10.32 -7.76 -9.13
CA THR A 43 -10.75 -6.53 -8.44
C THR A 43 -12.24 -6.31 -8.58
N PHE A 44 -12.79 -6.51 -9.78
CA PHE A 44 -14.23 -6.39 -10.04
C PHE A 44 -15.04 -7.46 -9.28
N THR A 45 -14.53 -8.68 -9.22
CA THR A 45 -15.13 -9.77 -8.40
C THR A 45 -15.16 -9.38 -6.94
N MET A 46 -14.04 -8.83 -6.38
CA MET A 46 -14.00 -8.38 -5.00
C MET A 46 -14.97 -7.22 -4.73
N ALA A 47 -15.07 -6.24 -5.64
CA ALA A 47 -16.03 -5.15 -5.52
C ALA A 47 -17.49 -5.67 -5.45
N ASN A 48 -17.86 -6.65 -6.27
CA ASN A 48 -19.16 -7.30 -6.20
C ASN A 48 -19.39 -8.07 -4.89
N VAL A 49 -18.36 -8.76 -4.38
CA VAL A 49 -18.41 -9.42 -3.07
C VAL A 49 -18.64 -8.40 -1.95
N ILE A 50 -17.91 -7.29 -1.93
CA ILE A 50 -18.06 -6.21 -0.95
C ILE A 50 -19.48 -5.66 -0.95
N GLN A 51 -20.02 -5.35 -2.12
CA GLN A 51 -21.41 -4.90 -2.25
C GLN A 51 -22.40 -5.93 -1.68
N LYS A 52 -22.19 -7.21 -1.98
CA LYS A 52 -23.10 -8.30 -1.61
C LYS A 52 -23.09 -8.59 -0.11
N VAL A 53 -21.92 -8.56 0.52
CA VAL A 53 -21.77 -8.82 1.97
C VAL A 53 -21.95 -7.58 2.84
N ASN A 54 -21.79 -6.39 2.27
CA ASN A 54 -22.01 -5.08 2.88
C ASN A 54 -21.26 -4.87 4.21
N LYS A 55 -19.97 -5.23 4.25
CA LYS A 55 -19.08 -5.08 5.41
C LYS A 55 -18.00 -4.03 5.17
N PRO A 56 -17.58 -3.25 6.20
CA PRO A 56 -16.35 -2.48 6.11
C PRO A 56 -15.21 -3.38 5.65
N THR A 57 -14.42 -2.92 4.71
CA THR A 57 -13.42 -3.77 4.06
C THR A 57 -12.02 -3.14 4.10
N LEU A 58 -11.03 -3.94 4.46
CA LEU A 58 -9.62 -3.62 4.35
C LEU A 58 -9.01 -4.46 3.23
N VAL A 59 -8.44 -3.81 2.23
CA VAL A 59 -7.71 -4.45 1.12
C VAL A 59 -6.23 -4.17 1.32
N ILE A 60 -5.41 -5.22 1.44
CA ILE A 60 -3.96 -5.08 1.61
C ILE A 60 -3.24 -5.50 0.34
N SER A 61 -2.29 -4.69 -0.08
CA SER A 61 -1.37 -4.96 -1.18
C SER A 61 0.10 -4.80 -0.73
N HIS A 62 0.99 -5.55 -1.35
CA HIS A 62 2.40 -5.63 -0.95
C HIS A 62 3.25 -4.40 -1.33
N ASN A 63 2.78 -3.53 -2.23
CA ASN A 63 3.50 -2.31 -2.60
C ASN A 63 2.57 -1.10 -2.85
N LYS A 64 3.15 0.11 -2.85
CA LYS A 64 2.43 1.39 -3.02
C LYS A 64 1.78 1.51 -4.40
N THR A 65 2.45 1.09 -5.46
CA THR A 65 1.97 1.24 -6.85
C THR A 65 0.72 0.41 -7.09
N LEU A 66 0.74 -0.87 -6.69
CA LEU A 66 -0.42 -1.74 -6.80
C LEU A 66 -1.57 -1.27 -5.90
N ALA A 67 -1.25 -0.81 -4.69
CA ALA A 67 -2.25 -0.21 -3.80
C ALA A 67 -2.89 1.05 -4.41
N ALA A 68 -2.13 1.90 -5.10
CA ALA A 68 -2.65 3.07 -5.80
C ALA A 68 -3.58 2.69 -6.96
N GLN A 69 -3.20 1.68 -7.73
CA GLN A 69 -4.06 1.13 -8.79
C GLN A 69 -5.38 0.61 -8.22
N LEU A 70 -5.32 -0.22 -7.18
CA LEU A 70 -6.52 -0.74 -6.52
C LEU A 70 -7.38 0.39 -5.95
N TYR A 71 -6.77 1.41 -5.35
CA TYR A 71 -7.49 2.58 -4.84
C TYR A 71 -8.27 3.30 -5.94
N SER A 72 -7.66 3.54 -7.10
CA SER A 72 -8.33 4.15 -8.24
C SER A 72 -9.50 3.29 -8.73
N GLU A 73 -9.28 1.98 -8.93
CA GLU A 73 -10.32 1.05 -9.38
C GLU A 73 -11.49 0.97 -8.38
N PHE A 74 -11.22 0.85 -7.07
CA PHE A 74 -12.29 0.82 -6.05
C PHE A 74 -13.02 2.15 -5.91
N LYS A 75 -12.36 3.28 -6.11
CA LYS A 75 -12.99 4.61 -6.10
C LYS A 75 -13.95 4.80 -7.29
N GLU A 76 -13.61 4.25 -8.46
CA GLU A 76 -14.51 4.19 -9.61
C GLU A 76 -15.71 3.27 -9.36
N PHE A 77 -15.48 2.11 -8.73
CA PHE A 77 -16.55 1.16 -8.38
C PHE A 77 -17.49 1.68 -7.28
N PHE A 78 -16.99 2.48 -6.35
CA PHE A 78 -17.76 2.99 -5.20
C PHE A 78 -17.67 4.53 -5.07
N PRO A 79 -18.14 5.29 -6.08
CA PRO A 79 -17.97 6.75 -6.10
C PRO A 79 -18.73 7.48 -4.97
N HIS A 80 -19.74 6.85 -4.36
CA HIS A 80 -20.56 7.41 -3.29
C HIS A 80 -20.26 6.84 -1.91
N ASN A 81 -19.36 5.88 -1.81
CA ASN A 81 -18.92 5.28 -0.55
C ASN A 81 -17.53 5.82 -0.14
N ALA A 82 -17.14 5.60 1.10
CA ALA A 82 -15.86 6.04 1.60
C ALA A 82 -14.75 5.07 1.14
N VAL A 83 -14.03 5.43 0.09
CA VAL A 83 -12.85 4.69 -0.38
C VAL A 83 -11.62 5.50 -0.06
N HIS A 84 -10.70 4.94 0.71
CA HIS A 84 -9.49 5.62 1.19
C HIS A 84 -8.22 4.83 0.94
N TYR A 85 -7.10 5.57 1.00
CA TYR A 85 -5.76 5.06 0.71
C TYR A 85 -4.85 5.19 1.93
N PHE A 86 -4.31 4.07 2.42
CA PHE A 86 -3.50 4.01 3.62
C PHE A 86 -2.17 3.29 3.38
N VAL A 87 -1.18 4.03 2.92
CA VAL A 87 0.18 3.53 2.68
C VAL A 87 1.20 4.33 3.50
N SER A 88 2.47 3.96 3.43
CA SER A 88 3.52 4.78 4.05
C SER A 88 3.54 6.19 3.44
N TYR A 89 3.46 7.22 4.28
CA TYR A 89 3.43 8.63 3.87
C TYR A 89 4.82 9.22 3.59
N TYR A 90 5.87 8.41 3.65
CA TYR A 90 7.21 8.86 3.32
C TYR A 90 7.47 8.75 1.81
N ASP A 91 7.92 9.85 1.18
CA ASP A 91 8.50 9.83 -0.16
C ASP A 91 9.91 9.27 -0.12
N TYR A 92 10.65 9.65 0.91
CA TYR A 92 11.96 9.10 1.25
C TYR A 92 11.97 8.70 2.73
N TYR A 93 12.56 7.54 3.04
CA TYR A 93 12.69 7.05 4.41
C TYR A 93 13.99 6.29 4.60
N GLN A 94 14.88 6.85 5.40
CA GLN A 94 16.06 6.19 5.94
C GLN A 94 15.84 5.95 7.43
N PRO A 95 15.68 4.69 7.86
CA PRO A 95 15.52 4.37 9.27
C PRO A 95 16.81 4.65 10.04
N GLU A 96 16.67 5.08 11.29
CA GLU A 96 17.79 5.16 12.23
C GLU A 96 18.43 3.77 12.38
N ALA A 97 19.76 3.71 12.27
CA ALA A 97 20.51 2.46 12.41
C ALA A 97 21.92 2.71 12.95
N TYR A 98 22.50 1.68 13.53
CA TYR A 98 23.90 1.71 13.93
C TYR A 98 24.64 0.48 13.41
N ILE A 99 25.84 0.69 12.87
CA ILE A 99 26.71 -0.36 12.33
C ILE A 99 27.92 -0.51 13.26
N PRO A 100 27.88 -1.43 14.25
CA PRO A 100 28.94 -1.52 15.27
C PRO A 100 30.33 -1.81 14.70
N SER A 101 30.43 -2.61 13.62
CA SER A 101 31.70 -2.97 13.00
C SER A 101 32.47 -1.78 12.38
N ARG A 102 31.78 -0.68 12.13
CA ARG A 102 32.36 0.53 11.52
C ARG A 102 32.20 1.78 12.39
N ASP A 103 31.55 1.64 13.55
CA ASP A 103 31.16 2.75 14.43
C ASP A 103 30.41 3.86 13.67
N ILE A 104 29.48 3.46 12.78
CA ILE A 104 28.70 4.40 11.96
C ILE A 104 27.28 4.45 12.50
N TYR A 105 26.87 5.62 12.99
CA TYR A 105 25.47 5.93 13.30
C TYR A 105 24.82 6.60 12.09
N ILE A 106 23.70 6.04 11.67
CA ILE A 106 22.84 6.55 10.58
C ILE A 106 21.64 7.21 11.24
N GLU A 107 21.55 8.51 11.12
CA GLU A 107 20.40 9.26 11.63
C GLU A 107 19.16 8.97 10.79
N LYS A 108 17.97 9.00 11.44
CA LYS A 108 16.71 8.93 10.72
C LYS A 108 16.57 10.14 9.81
N ASP A 109 16.37 9.88 8.52
CA ASP A 109 16.05 10.89 7.53
C ASP A 109 14.77 10.53 6.79
N SER A 110 13.87 11.49 6.61
CA SER A 110 12.58 11.23 5.97
C SER A 110 11.94 12.50 5.43
N SER A 111 11.32 12.37 4.26
CA SER A 111 10.42 13.38 3.71
C SER A 111 9.00 12.86 3.72
N ILE A 112 8.07 13.69 4.19
CA ILE A 112 6.65 13.35 4.29
C ILE A 112 5.92 13.89 3.06
N ASN A 113 5.05 13.05 2.48
CA ASN A 113 4.11 13.45 1.44
C ASN A 113 2.81 13.91 2.09
N ASP A 114 2.54 15.22 2.02
CA ASP A 114 1.36 15.84 2.65
C ASP A 114 0.02 15.28 2.12
N ASN A 115 -0.05 14.92 0.84
CA ASN A 115 -1.26 14.32 0.28
C ASN A 115 -1.53 12.92 0.82
N ILE A 116 -0.48 12.09 0.93
CA ILE A 116 -0.62 10.75 1.50
C ILE A 116 -0.95 10.85 2.99
N ASP A 117 -0.35 11.80 3.71
CA ASP A 117 -0.67 12.05 5.12
C ASP A 117 -2.15 12.42 5.29
N ARG A 118 -2.66 13.33 4.46
CA ARG A 118 -4.09 13.69 4.42
C ARG A 118 -4.98 12.45 4.19
N LEU A 119 -4.65 11.60 3.22
CA LEU A 119 -5.41 10.40 2.90
C LEU A 119 -5.42 9.39 4.05
N ARG A 120 -4.31 9.29 4.81
CA ARG A 120 -4.23 8.46 6.01
C ARG A 120 -5.12 8.97 7.12
N LEU A 121 -5.13 10.28 7.37
CA LEU A 121 -6.01 10.92 8.34
C LEU A 121 -7.49 10.80 7.92
N ALA A 122 -7.79 10.94 6.63
CA ALA A 122 -9.13 10.69 6.09
C ALA A 122 -9.59 9.24 6.30
N THR A 123 -8.67 8.28 6.25
CA THR A 123 -8.96 6.88 6.54
C THR A 123 -9.46 6.68 7.97
N THR A 124 -8.72 7.18 8.95
CA THR A 124 -9.07 7.01 10.37
C THR A 124 -10.35 7.76 10.76
N SER A 125 -10.52 8.99 10.28
CA SER A 125 -11.75 9.75 10.53
C SER A 125 -13.00 9.06 9.93
N SER A 126 -12.88 8.50 8.73
CA SER A 126 -13.97 7.76 8.09
C SER A 126 -14.28 6.44 8.80
N LEU A 127 -13.28 5.70 9.28
CA LEU A 127 -13.49 4.46 10.04
C LEU A 127 -14.24 4.70 11.35
N VAL A 128 -14.01 5.85 12.00
CA VAL A 128 -14.72 6.23 13.22
C VAL A 128 -16.15 6.67 12.93
N SER A 129 -16.41 7.33 11.78
CA SER A 129 -17.70 7.98 11.49
C SER A 129 -18.63 7.20 10.57
N ARG A 130 -18.11 6.22 9.78
CA ARG A 130 -18.85 5.53 8.72
C ARG A 130 -18.71 4.02 8.80
N LYS A 131 -19.68 3.31 8.22
CA LYS A 131 -19.67 1.84 8.10
C LYS A 131 -19.48 1.35 6.66
N ASP A 132 -19.66 2.22 5.68
CA ASP A 132 -19.53 1.92 4.25
C ASP A 132 -18.13 2.31 3.73
N VAL A 133 -17.10 1.74 4.37
CA VAL A 133 -15.69 2.11 4.17
C VAL A 133 -14.92 0.99 3.49
N VAL A 134 -14.18 1.31 2.43
CA VAL A 134 -13.17 0.45 1.80
C VAL A 134 -11.81 1.11 1.92
N ILE A 135 -10.90 0.48 2.64
CA ILE A 135 -9.54 0.99 2.81
C ILE A 135 -8.58 0.14 1.99
N ILE A 136 -7.82 0.79 1.12
CA ILE A 136 -6.74 0.15 0.38
C ILE A 136 -5.43 0.51 1.09
N ALA A 137 -4.74 -0.50 1.62
CA ALA A 137 -3.55 -0.31 2.43
C ALA A 137 -2.36 -1.11 1.91
N SER A 138 -1.16 -0.66 2.28
CA SER A 138 0.05 -1.47 2.22
C SER A 138 0.32 -2.13 3.58
N VAL A 139 1.43 -2.84 3.70
CA VAL A 139 1.89 -3.40 4.98
C VAL A 139 2.10 -2.35 6.08
N SER A 140 2.07 -1.04 5.76
CA SER A 140 2.07 0.03 6.76
C SER A 140 0.89 -0.05 7.74
N SER A 141 -0.18 -0.76 7.39
CA SER A 141 -1.35 -1.00 8.24
C SER A 141 -1.07 -1.78 9.52
N ILE A 142 0.03 -2.55 9.58
CA ILE A 142 0.42 -3.33 10.77
C ILE A 142 1.31 -2.55 11.75
N TYR A 143 1.66 -1.30 11.43
CA TYR A 143 2.46 -0.42 12.30
C TYR A 143 1.57 0.39 13.25
N GLY A 144 2.16 0.78 14.38
CA GLY A 144 1.50 1.60 15.40
C GLY A 144 0.96 2.91 14.84
N LEU A 145 -0.28 3.22 15.21
CA LEU A 145 -1.02 4.38 14.71
C LEU A 145 -1.52 5.30 15.84
N GLY A 146 -1.76 4.76 17.02
CA GLY A 146 -2.38 5.43 18.15
C GLY A 146 -3.73 4.81 18.51
N SER A 147 -4.27 5.18 19.68
CA SER A 147 -5.53 4.65 20.20
C SER A 147 -6.74 5.21 19.44
N PRO A 148 -7.64 4.37 18.89
CA PRO A 148 -8.91 4.81 18.34
C PRO A 148 -9.79 5.51 19.37
N GLU A 149 -9.78 5.02 20.62
CA GLU A 149 -10.55 5.60 21.72
C GLU A 149 -10.08 7.02 22.03
N ASP A 150 -8.76 7.26 22.09
CA ASP A 150 -8.22 8.59 22.30
C ASP A 150 -8.50 9.50 21.10
N TYR A 151 -8.34 8.99 19.89
CA TYR A 151 -8.63 9.73 18.66
C TYR A 151 -10.08 10.18 18.59
N GLN A 152 -11.01 9.33 19.01
CA GLN A 152 -12.44 9.65 19.06
C GLN A 152 -12.78 10.56 20.24
N ALA A 153 -12.19 10.35 21.43
CA ALA A 153 -12.46 11.15 22.62
C ALA A 153 -11.99 12.61 22.49
N MET A 154 -10.96 12.85 21.68
CA MET A 154 -10.43 14.20 21.41
C MET A 154 -11.15 14.92 20.26
N MET A 155 -12.11 14.29 19.60
CA MET A 155 -12.91 14.91 18.53
C MET A 155 -13.69 16.13 19.06
N VAL A 156 -13.67 17.23 18.31
CA VAL A 156 -14.46 18.44 18.60
C VAL A 156 -15.72 18.45 17.76
N ALA A 157 -16.87 18.29 18.40
CA ALA A 157 -18.17 18.45 17.75
C ALA A 157 -18.61 19.91 17.81
N ILE A 158 -19.15 20.43 16.71
CA ILE A 158 -19.64 21.80 16.56
C ILE A 158 -20.99 21.74 15.85
N LYS A 159 -22.02 22.39 16.44
CA LYS A 159 -23.39 22.33 15.94
C LYS A 159 -24.02 23.70 15.87
N VAL A 160 -24.77 23.98 14.81
CA VAL A 160 -25.57 25.21 14.66
C VAL A 160 -26.60 25.33 15.80
N GLY A 161 -26.69 26.51 16.40
CA GLY A 161 -27.57 26.80 17.55
C GLY A 161 -26.99 26.35 18.90
N GLU A 162 -25.78 25.88 18.96
CA GLU A 162 -25.07 25.59 20.21
C GLU A 162 -24.41 26.87 20.75
N THR A 163 -24.53 27.12 22.07
CA THR A 163 -23.80 28.19 22.74
C THR A 163 -22.49 27.65 23.26
N ILE A 164 -21.38 28.13 22.75
CA ILE A 164 -20.03 27.71 23.15
C ILE A 164 -19.11 28.92 23.23
N ASP A 165 -18.38 29.03 24.34
CA ASP A 165 -17.32 30.00 24.48
C ASP A 165 -16.27 29.79 23.38
N ARG A 166 -16.09 30.81 22.54
CA ARG A 166 -15.20 30.75 21.38
C ARG A 166 -13.78 30.43 21.78
N ASP A 167 -13.24 31.03 22.84
CA ASP A 167 -11.88 30.82 23.27
C ASP A 167 -11.64 29.38 23.77
N LYS A 168 -12.65 28.79 24.43
CA LYS A 168 -12.61 27.37 24.79
C LYS A 168 -12.64 26.46 23.58
N MET A 169 -13.38 26.80 22.53
CA MET A 169 -13.35 26.03 21.27
C MET A 169 -11.99 26.13 20.61
N LEU A 170 -11.39 27.34 20.56
CA LEU A 170 -10.03 27.52 20.00
C LEU A 170 -8.99 26.74 20.81
N GLY A 171 -9.11 26.71 22.15
CA GLY A 171 -8.27 25.87 23.02
C GLY A 171 -8.35 24.39 22.64
N LYS A 172 -9.57 23.86 22.44
CA LYS A 172 -9.75 22.47 21.99
C LYS A 172 -9.09 22.19 20.63
N PHE A 173 -9.06 23.15 19.69
CA PHE A 173 -8.35 22.97 18.43
C PHE A 173 -6.84 22.84 18.63
N VAL A 174 -6.27 23.60 19.56
CA VAL A 174 -4.85 23.47 19.92
C VAL A 174 -4.58 22.11 20.58
N ASP A 175 -5.45 21.66 21.47
CA ASP A 175 -5.33 20.36 22.14
C ASP A 175 -5.28 19.20 21.12
N ILE A 176 -6.06 19.30 20.04
CA ILE A 176 -6.07 18.31 18.94
C ILE A 176 -5.03 18.59 17.84
N GLN A 177 -4.01 19.41 18.17
CA GLN A 177 -2.82 19.68 17.36
C GLN A 177 -3.04 20.52 16.10
N TYR A 178 -4.11 21.36 16.04
CA TYR A 178 -4.22 22.42 15.05
C TYR A 178 -3.46 23.65 15.50
N GLN A 179 -2.91 24.39 14.53
CA GLN A 179 -2.15 25.59 14.79
C GLN A 179 -2.92 26.83 14.34
N ARG A 180 -2.95 27.87 15.18
CA ARG A 180 -3.48 29.17 14.75
C ARG A 180 -2.52 29.86 13.80
N ASN A 181 -3.03 30.26 12.65
CA ASN A 181 -2.30 31.09 11.70
C ASN A 181 -3.26 31.98 10.90
N ASP A 182 -3.33 33.24 11.29
CA ASP A 182 -4.26 34.20 10.69
C ASP A 182 -3.74 34.75 9.34
N VAL A 183 -2.45 34.50 9.00
CA VAL A 183 -1.81 34.98 7.77
C VAL A 183 -1.81 33.90 6.68
N SER A 184 -1.24 32.72 6.98
CA SER A 184 -1.14 31.61 6.04
C SER A 184 -2.12 30.50 6.42
N PHE A 185 -3.23 30.42 5.71
CA PHE A 185 -4.26 29.42 5.95
C PHE A 185 -3.98 28.17 5.14
N GLU A 186 -3.54 27.15 5.83
CA GLU A 186 -3.12 25.87 5.26
C GLU A 186 -3.80 24.71 6.00
N ARG A 187 -3.68 23.52 5.47
CA ARG A 187 -4.21 22.29 6.09
C ARG A 187 -3.66 22.13 7.53
N SER A 188 -4.49 21.66 8.45
CA SER A 188 -4.18 21.53 9.89
C SER A 188 -4.02 22.87 10.63
N LYS A 189 -4.53 23.96 10.06
CA LYS A 189 -4.51 25.27 10.69
C LYS A 189 -5.92 25.83 10.85
N PHE A 190 -6.07 26.74 11.79
CA PHE A 190 -7.27 27.56 11.93
C PHE A 190 -6.90 29.06 12.02
N ARG A 191 -7.84 29.89 11.67
CA ARG A 191 -7.71 31.35 11.78
C ARG A 191 -8.98 31.99 12.30
N VAL A 192 -8.87 33.19 12.87
CA VAL A 192 -9.96 33.94 13.41
C VAL A 192 -10.08 35.30 12.68
N ARG A 193 -11.24 35.59 12.15
CA ARG A 193 -11.54 36.86 11.46
C ARG A 193 -12.86 37.44 11.96
N GLY A 194 -12.78 38.43 12.86
CA GLY A 194 -14.00 39.00 13.50
C GLY A 194 -14.77 37.93 14.27
N ASP A 195 -16.02 37.75 13.94
CA ASP A 195 -16.93 36.77 14.57
C ASP A 195 -16.90 35.40 13.86
N SER A 196 -15.94 35.17 12.94
CA SER A 196 -15.80 33.92 12.21
C SER A 196 -14.53 33.19 12.61
N VAL A 197 -14.64 31.89 12.77
CA VAL A 197 -13.51 30.95 12.91
C VAL A 197 -13.45 30.03 11.70
N GLU A 198 -12.36 30.04 11.01
CA GLU A 198 -12.14 29.13 9.87
C GLU A 198 -11.12 28.07 10.26
N ILE A 199 -11.44 26.80 10.00
CA ILE A 199 -10.59 25.64 10.27
C ILE A 199 -10.47 24.78 9.03
N TRP A 200 -9.23 24.45 8.64
CA TRP A 200 -8.98 23.51 7.56
C TRP A 200 -8.58 22.15 8.13
N PRO A 201 -9.52 21.17 8.16
CA PRO A 201 -9.24 19.85 8.69
C PRO A 201 -8.06 19.19 8.03
N SER A 202 -7.29 18.44 8.78
CA SER A 202 -6.10 17.73 8.32
C SER A 202 -6.39 16.66 7.26
N TYR A 203 -7.63 16.18 7.19
CA TYR A 203 -8.11 15.07 6.36
C TYR A 203 -9.01 15.51 5.19
N GLU A 204 -9.34 16.83 5.08
CA GLU A 204 -10.23 17.35 4.03
C GLU A 204 -9.49 18.24 3.02
N GLU A 205 -10.09 18.40 1.83
CA GLU A 205 -9.63 19.33 0.79
C GLU A 205 -10.27 20.72 0.89
N PHE A 206 -11.29 20.85 1.72
CA PHE A 206 -12.02 22.09 1.97
C PHE A 206 -11.89 22.49 3.45
N ALA A 207 -12.26 23.71 3.76
CA ALA A 207 -12.26 24.23 5.13
C ALA A 207 -13.70 24.49 5.60
N TYR A 208 -13.87 24.57 6.91
CA TYR A 208 -15.12 25.01 7.53
C TYR A 208 -14.98 26.44 8.03
N ARG A 209 -16.02 27.23 7.84
CA ARG A 209 -16.22 28.53 8.47
C ARG A 209 -17.35 28.41 9.47
N VAL A 210 -17.09 28.73 10.74
CA VAL A 210 -18.05 28.79 11.84
C VAL A 210 -18.28 30.24 12.17
N GLU A 211 -19.51 30.71 11.99
CA GLU A 211 -19.94 32.08 12.23
C GLU A 211 -20.67 32.18 13.57
N PHE A 212 -20.27 33.14 14.38
CA PHE A 212 -20.77 33.35 15.73
C PHE A 212 -21.60 34.64 15.83
N TRP A 213 -22.66 34.60 16.65
CA TRP A 213 -23.34 35.75 17.18
C TRP A 213 -23.17 35.76 18.71
N GLY A 214 -22.20 36.51 19.20
CA GLY A 214 -21.74 36.36 20.58
C GLY A 214 -21.09 34.97 20.79
N ASP A 215 -21.66 34.17 21.68
CA ASP A 215 -21.23 32.80 21.95
C ASP A 215 -22.10 31.74 21.24
N ASP A 216 -23.11 32.17 20.48
CA ASP A 216 -23.99 31.26 19.74
C ASP A 216 -23.47 31.01 18.33
N ILE A 217 -23.44 29.74 17.91
CA ILE A 217 -23.07 29.34 16.55
C ILE A 217 -24.29 29.57 15.64
N GLU A 218 -24.18 30.59 14.76
CA GLU A 218 -25.26 30.96 13.84
C GLU A 218 -25.23 30.10 12.57
N GLN A 219 -24.04 29.88 12.00
CA GLN A 219 -23.87 29.14 10.74
C GLN A 219 -22.56 28.39 10.68
N ILE A 220 -22.60 27.25 10.00
CA ILE A 220 -21.39 26.45 9.62
C ILE A 220 -21.42 26.26 8.11
N SER A 221 -20.37 26.73 7.42
CA SER A 221 -20.23 26.62 5.97
C SER A 221 -18.97 25.85 5.60
N ALA A 222 -19.10 24.91 4.67
CA ALA A 222 -17.93 24.34 3.96
C ALA A 222 -17.47 25.35 2.90
N ILE A 223 -16.21 25.69 2.88
CA ILE A 223 -15.64 26.72 2.00
C ILE A 223 -14.43 26.20 1.23
N ASN A 224 -14.22 26.76 0.05
CA ASN A 224 -12.94 26.58 -0.66
C ASN A 224 -11.85 27.41 0.07
N PRO A 225 -10.78 26.80 0.56
CA PRO A 225 -9.77 27.49 1.38
C PRO A 225 -8.97 28.55 0.61
N LEU A 226 -8.92 28.47 -0.74
CA LEU A 226 -8.20 29.43 -1.60
C LEU A 226 -9.08 30.64 -1.96
N THR A 227 -10.32 30.39 -2.38
CA THR A 227 -11.22 31.46 -2.85
C THR A 227 -12.11 32.01 -1.72
N GLY A 228 -12.34 31.25 -0.65
CA GLY A 228 -13.28 31.57 0.41
C GLY A 228 -14.76 31.37 0.04
N GLU A 229 -15.02 30.85 -1.17
CA GLU A 229 -16.39 30.60 -1.65
C GLU A 229 -17.05 29.46 -0.86
N THR A 230 -18.32 29.62 -0.54
CA THR A 230 -19.14 28.61 0.14
C THR A 230 -19.46 27.47 -0.82
N ILE A 231 -19.10 26.25 -0.45
CA ILE A 231 -19.41 25.01 -1.15
C ILE A 231 -20.77 24.45 -0.72
N GLY A 232 -21.06 24.56 0.58
CA GLY A 232 -22.31 24.08 1.19
C GLY A 232 -22.42 24.51 2.64
N ASN A 233 -23.62 24.31 3.22
CA ASN A 233 -23.88 24.58 4.63
C ASN A 233 -24.10 23.29 5.39
N GLU A 234 -23.56 23.23 6.62
CA GLU A 234 -23.65 22.08 7.50
C GLU A 234 -24.43 22.41 8.78
N GLN A 235 -25.17 21.46 9.31
CA GLN A 235 -25.85 21.59 10.58
C GLN A 235 -24.95 21.21 11.77
N GLN A 236 -24.03 20.31 11.53
CA GLN A 236 -23.08 19.80 12.51
C GLN A 236 -21.83 19.29 11.84
N ILE A 237 -20.67 19.57 12.43
CA ILE A 237 -19.39 19.06 11.98
C ILE A 237 -18.64 18.41 13.13
N TYR A 238 -17.71 17.52 12.77
CA TYR A 238 -16.82 16.85 13.70
C TYR A 238 -15.37 17.08 13.24
N ILE A 239 -14.58 17.73 14.10
CA ILE A 239 -13.17 17.99 13.82
C ILE A 239 -12.34 16.95 14.57
N TYR A 240 -11.69 16.08 13.82
CA TYR A 240 -10.78 15.05 14.31
C TYR A 240 -9.38 15.61 14.50
N PRO A 241 -8.54 14.97 15.34
CA PRO A 241 -7.15 15.39 15.55
C PRO A 241 -6.35 15.56 14.26
N ALA A 242 -5.47 16.56 14.25
CA ALA A 242 -4.60 16.85 13.10
C ALA A 242 -3.49 15.81 12.86
N LYS A 243 -3.26 14.92 13.83
CA LYS A 243 -2.26 13.84 13.79
C LYS A 243 -2.85 12.57 14.40
N HIS A 244 -2.32 11.41 13.97
CA HIS A 244 -2.73 10.12 14.56
C HIS A 244 -2.25 9.94 16.00
N PHE A 245 -1.04 10.40 16.30
CA PHE A 245 -0.47 10.35 17.63
C PHE A 245 -0.82 11.64 18.39
N VAL A 246 -1.95 11.61 19.09
CA VAL A 246 -2.39 12.69 19.96
C VAL A 246 -2.51 12.11 21.37
N THR A 247 -1.91 12.79 22.32
CA THR A 247 -1.84 12.34 23.72
C THR A 247 -2.16 13.50 24.63
N SER A 248 -3.03 13.30 25.61
CA SER A 248 -3.39 14.35 26.59
C SER A 248 -2.19 14.72 27.46
N GLU A 249 -2.16 15.96 27.97
CA GLU A 249 -1.11 16.42 28.89
C GLU A 249 -0.94 15.48 30.09
N ALA A 250 -2.04 14.95 30.63
CA ALA A 250 -2.01 14.00 31.75
C ALA A 250 -1.26 12.71 31.38
N ARG A 251 -1.47 12.19 30.16
CA ARG A 251 -0.74 11.01 29.69
C ARG A 251 0.72 11.30 29.39
N ILE A 252 1.04 12.50 28.87
CA ILE A 252 2.43 12.92 28.68
C ILE A 252 3.15 12.94 30.04
N ALA A 253 2.55 13.57 31.05
CA ALA A 253 3.13 13.65 32.39
C ALA A 253 3.36 12.26 33.01
N GLU A 254 2.43 11.32 32.84
CA GLU A 254 2.58 9.94 33.33
C GLU A 254 3.65 9.18 32.50
N GLY A 255 3.63 9.34 31.18
CA GLY A 255 4.64 8.77 30.28
C GLY A 255 6.07 9.23 30.63
N VAL A 256 6.25 10.52 30.89
CA VAL A 256 7.55 11.09 31.31
C VAL A 256 8.04 10.45 32.61
N LYS A 257 7.19 10.20 33.60
CA LYS A 257 7.59 9.49 34.82
C LYS A 257 8.10 8.08 34.52
N ARG A 258 7.38 7.33 33.67
CA ARG A 258 7.79 5.99 33.22
C ARG A 258 9.11 6.03 32.44
N ILE A 259 9.30 7.00 31.54
CA ILE A 259 10.55 7.20 30.79
C ILE A 259 11.73 7.47 31.73
N ARG A 260 11.56 8.35 32.74
CA ARG A 260 12.59 8.64 33.75
C ARG A 260 13.00 7.40 34.55
N LEU A 261 12.03 6.57 34.91
CA LEU A 261 12.27 5.33 35.66
C LEU A 261 13.06 4.33 34.80
N GLU A 262 12.64 4.12 33.55
CA GLU A 262 13.33 3.23 32.61
C GLU A 262 14.75 3.73 32.32
N LEU A 263 14.91 5.04 32.11
CA LEU A 263 16.23 5.65 31.90
C LEU A 263 17.16 5.34 33.08
N LYS A 264 16.70 5.52 34.32
CA LYS A 264 17.51 5.23 35.50
C LYS A 264 17.95 3.77 35.50
N HIS A 265 17.04 2.82 35.33
CA HIS A 265 17.37 1.40 35.29
C HIS A 265 18.37 1.06 34.19
N GLN A 266 18.23 1.65 32.99
CA GLN A 266 19.12 1.37 31.87
C GLN A 266 20.51 1.99 32.08
N LEU A 267 20.60 3.14 32.74
CA LEU A 267 21.88 3.75 33.09
C LEU A 267 22.62 2.92 34.15
N ASP A 268 21.92 2.44 35.20
CA ASP A 268 22.49 1.56 36.21
C ASP A 268 23.02 0.27 35.55
N HIS A 269 22.26 -0.34 34.65
CA HIS A 269 22.68 -1.52 33.88
C HIS A 269 23.95 -1.26 33.04
N PHE A 270 24.02 -0.16 32.27
CA PHE A 270 25.21 0.18 31.50
C PHE A 270 26.44 0.48 32.37
N GLN A 271 26.24 1.06 33.56
CA GLN A 271 27.33 1.26 34.51
C GLN A 271 27.88 -0.06 35.07
N GLU A 272 27.01 -0.99 35.40
CA GLU A 272 27.39 -2.34 35.85
C GLU A 272 28.17 -3.11 34.77
N GLU A 273 27.80 -2.92 33.50
CA GLU A 273 28.51 -3.52 32.37
C GLU A 273 29.78 -2.74 31.93
N GLY A 274 30.07 -1.60 32.55
CA GLY A 274 31.22 -0.75 32.19
C GLY A 274 31.04 0.02 30.88
N LYS A 275 29.83 0.12 30.34
CA LYS A 275 29.46 0.81 29.09
C LYS A 275 29.19 2.30 29.36
N LEU A 276 30.22 3.03 29.75
CA LEU A 276 30.08 4.44 30.18
C LEU A 276 29.71 5.38 29.03
N LEU A 277 30.19 5.12 27.82
CA LEU A 277 29.88 5.93 26.64
C LEU A 277 28.39 5.78 26.23
N GLU A 278 27.90 4.55 26.24
CA GLU A 278 26.49 4.22 25.98
C GLU A 278 25.58 4.88 27.03
N ALA A 279 25.96 4.81 28.30
CA ALA A 279 25.23 5.47 29.39
C ALA A 279 25.16 6.98 29.19
N GLN A 280 26.29 7.63 28.87
CA GLN A 280 26.34 9.07 28.64
C GLN A 280 25.47 9.49 27.45
N ARG A 281 25.57 8.77 26.33
CA ARG A 281 24.79 9.01 25.10
C ARG A 281 23.30 8.91 25.37
N LEU A 282 22.85 7.81 25.98
CA LEU A 282 21.47 7.56 26.32
C LEU A 282 20.90 8.63 27.27
N ASN A 283 21.67 8.98 28.32
CA ASN A 283 21.26 9.99 29.29
C ASN A 283 21.07 11.38 28.63
N ALA A 284 22.04 11.84 27.83
CA ALA A 284 21.96 13.13 27.16
C ALA A 284 20.74 13.21 26.23
N ARG A 285 20.55 12.19 25.38
CA ARG A 285 19.44 12.14 24.43
C ARG A 285 18.09 12.09 25.13
N THR A 286 17.91 11.16 26.06
CA THR A 286 16.62 10.96 26.69
C THR A 286 16.21 12.16 27.56
N ARG A 287 17.14 12.81 28.24
CA ARG A 287 16.83 14.04 29.01
C ARG A 287 16.38 15.18 28.11
N PHE A 288 17.03 15.37 26.96
CA PHE A 288 16.61 16.36 25.97
C PHE A 288 15.19 16.06 25.44
N ASP A 289 14.91 14.79 25.10
CA ASP A 289 13.59 14.37 24.62
C ASP A 289 12.51 14.57 25.70
N ILE A 290 12.82 14.30 26.99
CA ILE A 290 11.91 14.58 28.12
C ILE A 290 11.60 16.07 28.26
N GLU A 291 12.64 16.94 28.18
CA GLU A 291 12.45 18.39 28.27
C GLU A 291 11.53 18.90 27.14
N MET A 292 11.71 18.38 25.93
CA MET A 292 10.83 18.70 24.79
C MET A 292 9.39 18.22 25.03
N LEU A 293 9.20 17.03 25.59
CA LEU A 293 7.86 16.50 25.91
C LEU A 293 7.17 17.34 26.98
N GLU A 294 7.87 17.76 28.02
CA GLU A 294 7.32 18.57 29.12
C GLU A 294 6.95 20.01 28.67
N ASN A 295 7.77 20.63 27.81
CA ASN A 295 7.59 22.04 27.43
C ASN A 295 6.76 22.25 26.15
N VAL A 296 6.82 21.29 25.20
CA VAL A 296 6.23 21.42 23.86
C VAL A 296 5.17 20.34 23.59
N GLY A 297 5.13 19.30 24.44
CA GLY A 297 4.26 18.14 24.22
C GLY A 297 4.69 17.21 23.08
N HIS A 298 5.87 17.45 22.49
CA HIS A 298 6.39 16.67 21.36
C HIS A 298 7.92 16.67 21.34
N CYS A 299 8.53 15.58 20.84
CA CYS A 299 9.96 15.52 20.56
C CYS A 299 10.23 14.76 19.25
N PRO A 300 11.40 15.01 18.59
CA PRO A 300 11.83 14.22 17.44
C PRO A 300 11.97 12.74 17.80
N GLY A 301 11.26 11.85 17.07
CA GLY A 301 11.27 10.43 17.38
C GLY A 301 10.38 10.03 18.55
N ILE A 302 9.33 10.80 18.84
CA ILE A 302 8.35 10.53 19.91
C ILE A 302 7.78 9.10 19.84
N GLU A 303 7.72 8.51 18.66
CA GLU A 303 7.28 7.14 18.45
C GLU A 303 8.11 6.11 19.24
N ASN A 304 9.37 6.40 19.56
CA ASN A 304 10.21 5.51 20.38
C ASN A 304 9.76 5.44 21.86
N TYR A 305 8.94 6.38 22.30
CA TYR A 305 8.34 6.44 23.63
C TYR A 305 6.87 6.00 23.63
N SER A 306 6.35 5.49 22.50
CA SER A 306 4.95 5.13 22.31
C SER A 306 4.41 4.16 23.36
N ARG A 307 5.23 3.21 23.88
CA ARG A 307 4.85 2.31 24.97
C ARG A 307 4.44 3.09 26.22
N HIS A 308 5.27 4.03 26.65
CA HIS A 308 5.03 4.83 27.85
C HIS A 308 3.89 5.82 27.70
N LEU A 309 3.83 6.49 26.55
CA LEU A 309 2.79 7.49 26.25
C LEU A 309 1.41 6.85 26.08
N ALA A 310 1.33 5.63 25.56
CA ALA A 310 0.09 4.86 25.46
C ALA A 310 -0.25 4.08 26.74
N GLY A 311 0.63 4.08 27.76
CA GLY A 311 0.42 3.33 28.99
C GLY A 311 0.54 1.81 28.87
N ARG A 312 1.10 1.31 27.76
CA ARG A 312 1.25 -0.12 27.48
C ARG A 312 2.32 -0.78 28.37
N GLU A 313 2.16 -2.09 28.57
CA GLU A 313 3.17 -2.92 29.23
C GLU A 313 4.25 -3.38 28.24
N GLU A 314 5.34 -3.94 28.75
CA GLU A 314 6.43 -4.46 27.93
C GLU A 314 5.97 -5.60 27.03
N GLY A 315 6.31 -5.53 25.74
CA GLY A 315 5.94 -6.55 24.76
C GLY A 315 4.48 -6.51 24.30
N GLU A 316 3.66 -5.65 24.87
CA GLU A 316 2.26 -5.49 24.47
C GLU A 316 2.17 -4.98 23.02
N GLN A 317 1.20 -5.54 22.27
CA GLN A 317 1.01 -5.21 20.86
C GLN A 317 0.63 -3.73 20.66
N PRO A 318 1.14 -3.06 19.60
CA PRO A 318 0.74 -1.71 19.30
C PRO A 318 -0.68 -1.66 18.76
N GLU A 319 -1.35 -0.54 18.97
CA GLU A 319 -2.60 -0.22 18.30
C GLU A 319 -2.32 0.24 16.86
N THR A 320 -3.00 -0.39 15.91
CA THR A 320 -2.76 -0.25 14.48
C THR A 320 -4.05 0.11 13.76
N LEU A 321 -4.02 0.21 12.43
CA LEU A 321 -5.21 0.46 11.63
C LEU A 321 -6.34 -0.56 11.90
N TYR A 322 -5.99 -1.80 12.25
CA TYR A 322 -6.97 -2.85 12.58
C TYR A 322 -7.83 -2.52 13.81
N ASN A 323 -7.32 -1.71 14.73
CA ASN A 323 -8.05 -1.31 15.92
C ASN A 323 -9.15 -0.26 15.62
N PHE A 324 -9.05 0.45 14.49
CA PHE A 324 -10.06 1.40 14.03
C PHE A 324 -11.27 0.72 13.34
N PHE A 325 -11.13 -0.54 12.94
CA PHE A 325 -12.24 -1.32 12.41
C PHE A 325 -13.07 -1.93 13.55
N ASP A 326 -14.38 -2.00 13.34
CA ASP A 326 -15.22 -2.89 14.15
C ASP A 326 -14.76 -4.35 13.98
N LYS A 327 -15.11 -5.20 14.94
CA LYS A 327 -14.73 -6.62 14.89
C LYS A 327 -15.27 -7.35 13.64
N ASP A 328 -16.37 -6.89 13.06
CA ASP A 328 -17.00 -7.51 11.89
C ASP A 328 -16.63 -6.77 10.59
N PHE A 329 -15.38 -6.87 10.20
CA PHE A 329 -14.89 -6.37 8.91
C PHE A 329 -14.40 -7.50 8.01
N LEU A 330 -14.31 -7.23 6.71
CA LEU A 330 -13.74 -8.13 5.71
C LEU A 330 -12.30 -7.71 5.39
N LEU A 331 -11.37 -8.66 5.46
CA LEU A 331 -10.01 -8.49 4.98
C LEU A 331 -9.87 -9.12 3.60
N ILE A 332 -9.32 -8.38 2.65
CA ILE A 332 -8.92 -8.89 1.33
C ILE A 332 -7.41 -8.71 1.21
N ILE A 333 -6.69 -9.77 0.87
CA ILE A 333 -5.24 -9.73 0.71
C ILE A 333 -4.93 -9.97 -0.76
N ASP A 334 -4.57 -8.90 -1.45
CA ASP A 334 -4.18 -8.99 -2.86
C ASP A 334 -2.74 -9.46 -3.02
N GLU A 335 -2.49 -10.27 -4.06
CA GLU A 335 -1.24 -11.00 -4.27
C GLU A 335 -0.75 -11.65 -2.96
N SER A 336 -1.63 -12.42 -2.32
CA SER A 336 -1.50 -12.92 -0.94
C SER A 336 -0.22 -13.71 -0.71
N HIS A 337 0.25 -14.47 -1.71
CA HIS A 337 1.50 -15.23 -1.66
C HIS A 337 2.75 -14.36 -1.39
N VAL A 338 2.72 -13.07 -1.80
CA VAL A 338 3.77 -12.08 -1.50
C VAL A 338 3.43 -11.33 -0.22
N THR A 339 2.19 -10.84 -0.11
CA THR A 339 1.75 -9.95 0.97
C THR A 339 1.85 -10.64 2.34
N CYS A 340 1.41 -11.89 2.47
CA CYS A 340 1.51 -12.65 3.73
C CYS A 340 2.97 -12.88 4.13
N SER A 341 3.82 -13.23 3.17
CA SER A 341 5.26 -13.41 3.40
C SER A 341 5.94 -12.13 3.86
N GLN A 342 5.53 -10.98 3.29
CA GLN A 342 6.04 -9.67 3.67
C GLN A 342 5.63 -9.30 5.11
N VAL A 343 4.35 -9.48 5.47
CA VAL A 343 3.87 -9.25 6.85
C VAL A 343 4.68 -10.08 7.84
N LYS A 344 4.95 -11.35 7.52
CA LYS A 344 5.74 -12.25 8.37
C LYS A 344 7.17 -11.77 8.58
N ALA A 345 7.80 -11.18 7.56
CA ALA A 345 9.19 -10.73 7.62
C ALA A 345 9.41 -9.39 8.35
N MET A 346 8.35 -8.53 8.41
CA MET A 346 8.49 -7.15 8.89
C MET A 346 8.98 -7.04 10.33
N TYR A 347 8.44 -7.85 11.24
CA TYR A 347 8.80 -7.80 12.66
C TYR A 347 10.28 -8.10 12.91
N ALA A 348 10.82 -9.15 12.29
CA ALA A 348 12.19 -9.58 12.54
C ALA A 348 13.22 -8.54 12.10
N GLY A 349 12.99 -7.88 10.96
CA GLY A 349 13.87 -6.82 10.45
C GLY A 349 13.88 -5.57 11.34
N ASP A 350 12.71 -5.12 11.79
CA ASP A 350 12.58 -3.98 12.70
C ASP A 350 13.23 -4.28 14.07
N ARG A 351 12.99 -5.46 14.60
CA ARG A 351 13.52 -5.93 15.90
C ARG A 351 15.05 -5.94 15.92
N SER A 352 15.70 -6.57 14.96
CA SER A 352 17.16 -6.67 14.88
C SER A 352 17.85 -5.29 14.83
N ARG A 353 17.29 -4.37 14.06
CA ARG A 353 17.81 -2.99 13.97
C ARG A 353 17.71 -2.26 15.32
N LYS A 354 16.58 -2.36 16.01
CA LYS A 354 16.34 -1.69 17.30
C LYS A 354 17.14 -2.30 18.44
N GLU A 355 17.33 -3.61 18.48
CA GLU A 355 18.20 -4.27 19.44
C GLU A 355 19.61 -3.70 19.40
N THR A 356 20.15 -3.45 18.21
CA THR A 356 21.47 -2.82 18.05
C THR A 356 21.48 -1.38 18.59
N LEU A 357 20.45 -0.58 18.32
CA LEU A 357 20.35 0.80 18.84
C LEU A 357 20.26 0.83 20.37
N VAL A 358 19.50 -0.08 20.97
CA VAL A 358 19.34 -0.19 22.43
C VAL A 358 20.66 -0.66 23.08
N ALA A 359 21.29 -1.70 22.55
CA ALA A 359 22.53 -2.26 23.08
C ALA A 359 23.71 -1.26 23.10
N HIS A 360 23.67 -0.25 22.21
CA HIS A 360 24.69 0.79 22.07
C HIS A 360 24.25 2.18 22.58
N GLY A 361 23.19 2.24 23.40
CA GLY A 361 22.78 3.46 24.11
C GLY A 361 22.20 4.57 23.23
N PHE A 362 21.69 4.27 22.03
CA PHE A 362 21.00 5.24 21.18
C PHE A 362 19.53 5.38 21.55
N ARG A 363 18.90 4.30 22.06
CA ARG A 363 17.48 4.28 22.44
C ARG A 363 17.26 3.48 23.72
N LEU A 364 16.16 3.82 24.43
CA LEU A 364 15.67 3.03 25.57
C LEU A 364 15.13 1.68 25.11
N PRO A 365 15.11 0.65 25.97
CA PRO A 365 14.50 -0.66 25.66
C PRO A 365 13.05 -0.56 25.16
N SER A 366 12.27 0.39 25.68
CA SER A 366 10.89 0.65 25.26
C SER A 366 10.72 0.99 23.77
N ALA A 367 11.79 1.48 23.10
CA ALA A 367 11.77 1.72 21.67
C ALA A 367 11.52 0.44 20.85
N MET A 368 11.82 -0.74 21.41
CA MET A 368 11.53 -2.03 20.77
C MET A 368 10.04 -2.32 20.68
N ASP A 369 9.19 -1.69 21.50
CA ASP A 369 7.73 -1.84 21.49
C ASP A 369 7.02 -0.87 20.52
N ASN A 370 7.77 0.06 19.90
CA ASN A 370 7.35 0.76 18.70
C ASN A 370 7.64 -0.13 17.47
N ARG A 371 6.82 -1.12 17.22
CA ARG A 371 7.07 -2.20 16.28
C ARG A 371 5.84 -2.51 15.43
N PRO A 372 6.00 -3.17 14.28
CA PRO A 372 4.85 -3.77 13.60
C PRO A 372 4.27 -4.92 14.44
N LEU A 373 3.03 -5.30 14.14
CA LEU A 373 2.45 -6.52 14.68
C LEU A 373 3.34 -7.72 14.35
N LYS A 374 3.47 -8.67 15.29
CA LYS A 374 3.97 -10.00 14.99
C LYS A 374 2.97 -10.72 14.10
N PHE A 375 3.42 -11.73 13.35
CA PHE A 375 2.54 -12.43 12.42
C PHE A 375 1.32 -13.06 13.13
N GLU A 376 1.53 -13.67 14.30
CA GLU A 376 0.48 -14.28 15.11
C GLU A 376 -0.49 -13.24 15.69
N GLU A 377 0.00 -12.07 16.07
CA GLU A 377 -0.83 -10.94 16.53
C GLU A 377 -1.70 -10.42 15.39
N TRP A 378 -1.12 -10.28 14.20
CA TRP A 378 -1.84 -9.89 12.99
C TRP A 378 -2.90 -10.92 12.61
N GLU A 379 -2.56 -12.21 12.62
CA GLU A 379 -3.49 -13.31 12.34
C GLU A 379 -4.66 -13.34 13.34
N GLY A 380 -4.40 -13.02 14.60
CA GLY A 380 -5.42 -12.87 15.63
C GLY A 380 -6.41 -11.73 15.42
N ARG A 381 -6.04 -10.70 14.61
CA ARG A 381 -6.93 -9.59 14.25
C ARG A 381 -7.88 -9.92 13.09
N ILE A 382 -7.60 -10.99 12.35
CA ILE A 382 -8.41 -11.40 11.20
C ILE A 382 -9.73 -12.01 11.68
N ASN A 383 -10.84 -11.38 11.30
CA ASN A 383 -12.18 -11.94 11.47
C ASN A 383 -12.52 -12.86 10.30
N GLN A 384 -12.60 -12.29 9.08
CA GLN A 384 -12.80 -13.02 7.83
C GLN A 384 -11.85 -12.51 6.77
N VAL A 385 -11.26 -13.42 5.97
CA VAL A 385 -10.28 -13.06 4.95
C VAL A 385 -10.52 -13.79 3.64
N VAL A 386 -10.32 -13.04 2.55
CA VAL A 386 -10.19 -13.58 1.19
C VAL A 386 -8.77 -13.34 0.71
N TYR A 387 -8.03 -14.41 0.52
CA TYR A 387 -6.71 -14.41 -0.11
C TYR A 387 -6.90 -14.41 -1.62
N VAL A 388 -6.37 -13.39 -2.29
CA VAL A 388 -6.50 -13.23 -3.74
C VAL A 388 -5.14 -13.44 -4.38
N SER A 389 -5.00 -14.47 -5.21
CA SER A 389 -3.74 -14.76 -5.88
C SER A 389 -3.95 -15.61 -7.14
N ALA A 390 -3.06 -15.47 -8.12
CA ALA A 390 -2.95 -16.42 -9.24
C ALA A 390 -2.16 -17.68 -8.87
N THR A 391 -1.39 -17.60 -7.78
CA THR A 391 -0.47 -18.62 -7.28
C THR A 391 -0.47 -18.62 -5.74
N PRO A 392 -1.55 -19.06 -5.07
CA PRO A 392 -1.59 -19.13 -3.61
C PRO A 392 -0.41 -19.95 -3.07
N SER A 393 0.11 -19.57 -1.90
CA SER A 393 1.17 -20.31 -1.22
C SER A 393 0.60 -21.37 -0.27
N ASP A 394 1.48 -22.22 0.27
CA ASP A 394 1.09 -23.29 1.19
C ASP A 394 0.31 -22.75 2.40
N TYR A 395 0.67 -21.56 2.89
CA TYR A 395 0.00 -20.93 4.03
C TYR A 395 -1.50 -20.72 3.77
N GLU A 396 -1.88 -20.11 2.64
CA GLU A 396 -3.29 -19.86 2.31
C GLU A 396 -4.04 -21.17 2.08
N LEU A 397 -3.39 -22.13 1.41
CA LEU A 397 -3.99 -23.44 1.12
C LEU A 397 -4.18 -24.26 2.40
N GLU A 398 -3.23 -24.26 3.33
CA GLU A 398 -3.38 -24.90 4.63
C GLU A 398 -4.55 -24.32 5.44
N LYS A 399 -4.70 -22.96 5.44
CA LYS A 399 -5.81 -22.27 6.13
C LYS A 399 -7.19 -22.62 5.58
N THR A 400 -7.29 -23.01 4.30
CA THR A 400 -8.55 -23.38 3.66
C THR A 400 -8.72 -24.90 3.49
N GLY A 401 -7.78 -25.70 4.00
CA GLY A 401 -7.78 -27.16 3.78
C GLY A 401 -7.64 -27.55 2.31
N GLY A 402 -7.04 -26.69 1.49
CA GLY A 402 -6.87 -26.87 0.05
C GLY A 402 -8.07 -26.42 -0.79
N GLU A 403 -9.16 -25.94 -0.16
CA GLU A 403 -10.31 -25.42 -0.88
C GLU A 403 -10.01 -24.06 -1.52
N VAL A 404 -10.34 -23.91 -2.79
CA VAL A 404 -10.16 -22.66 -3.55
C VAL A 404 -11.40 -22.37 -4.39
N VAL A 405 -11.69 -21.09 -4.56
CA VAL A 405 -12.64 -20.59 -5.56
C VAL A 405 -11.84 -20.20 -6.80
N GLU A 406 -12.04 -20.91 -7.92
CA GLU A 406 -11.30 -20.66 -9.16
C GLU A 406 -11.97 -19.57 -10.00
N GLN A 407 -11.13 -18.71 -10.59
CA GLN A 407 -11.53 -17.70 -11.58
C GLN A 407 -10.50 -17.70 -12.71
N ILE A 408 -10.75 -18.50 -13.74
CA ILE A 408 -9.80 -18.79 -14.83
C ILE A 408 -10.21 -18.10 -16.13
N ILE A 409 -11.50 -17.94 -16.38
CA ILE A 409 -12.03 -17.37 -17.61
C ILE A 409 -11.87 -15.86 -17.63
N ARG A 410 -11.28 -15.33 -18.72
CA ARG A 410 -11.20 -13.88 -18.94
C ARG A 410 -12.45 -13.41 -19.68
N PRO A 411 -13.09 -12.32 -19.24
CA PRO A 411 -14.23 -11.74 -19.96
C PRO A 411 -13.94 -11.36 -21.42
N THR A 412 -12.70 -11.08 -21.74
CA THR A 412 -12.20 -10.75 -23.09
C THR A 412 -12.05 -11.98 -24.00
N GLY A 413 -12.21 -13.19 -23.47
CA GLY A 413 -11.93 -14.44 -24.18
C GLY A 413 -10.43 -14.73 -24.38
N LEU A 414 -9.53 -13.92 -23.84
CA LEU A 414 -8.09 -14.13 -23.96
C LEU A 414 -7.66 -15.43 -23.27
N LEU A 415 -6.79 -16.15 -23.94
CA LEU A 415 -6.25 -17.43 -23.50
C LEU A 415 -4.94 -17.25 -22.76
N ASP A 416 -4.57 -18.21 -21.92
CA ASP A 416 -3.20 -18.30 -21.43
C ASP A 416 -2.26 -18.56 -22.61
N PRO A 417 -1.00 -18.04 -22.59
CA PRO A 417 -0.11 -18.06 -23.74
C PRO A 417 0.34 -19.47 -24.11
N ILE A 418 0.73 -19.63 -25.36
CA ILE A 418 1.43 -20.84 -25.80
C ILE A 418 2.86 -20.79 -25.26
N CYS A 419 3.27 -21.84 -24.54
CA CYS A 419 4.59 -21.97 -23.97
C CYS A 419 5.44 -22.94 -24.78
N GLU A 420 6.65 -22.52 -25.14
CA GLU A 420 7.64 -23.33 -25.86
C GLU A 420 8.93 -23.44 -25.05
N VAL A 421 9.50 -24.62 -24.99
CA VAL A 421 10.80 -24.85 -24.35
C VAL A 421 11.85 -25.01 -25.45
N VAL A 422 12.90 -24.17 -25.37
CA VAL A 422 13.98 -24.12 -26.37
C VAL A 422 15.31 -24.34 -25.63
N PRO A 423 16.27 -25.08 -26.21
CA PRO A 423 17.58 -25.27 -25.60
C PRO A 423 18.27 -23.95 -25.23
N ALA A 424 18.99 -23.94 -24.11
CA ALA A 424 19.76 -22.76 -23.69
C ALA A 424 20.95 -22.46 -24.61
N SER A 425 21.49 -23.49 -25.29
CA SER A 425 22.52 -23.32 -26.30
C SER A 425 22.00 -22.49 -27.47
N GLY A 426 22.66 -21.35 -27.74
CA GLY A 426 22.23 -20.42 -28.80
C GLY A 426 21.03 -19.52 -28.44
N GLN A 427 20.59 -19.51 -27.18
CA GLN A 427 19.40 -18.76 -26.72
C GLN A 427 19.42 -17.28 -27.13
N ILE A 428 20.57 -16.61 -27.09
CA ILE A 428 20.67 -15.17 -27.40
C ILE A 428 20.41 -14.88 -28.87
N ALA A 429 20.99 -15.67 -29.79
CA ALA A 429 20.79 -15.50 -31.22
C ALA A 429 19.33 -15.79 -31.62
N HIS A 430 18.78 -16.91 -31.12
CA HIS A 430 17.36 -17.24 -31.35
C HIS A 430 16.43 -16.18 -30.79
N LEU A 431 16.70 -15.69 -29.56
CA LEU A 431 15.88 -14.64 -28.94
C LEU A 431 15.91 -13.34 -29.77
N LEU A 432 17.10 -12.94 -30.27
CA LEU A 432 17.22 -11.74 -31.10
C LEU A 432 16.36 -11.82 -32.38
N GLU A 433 16.31 -12.99 -33.02
CA GLU A 433 15.43 -13.22 -34.18
C GLU A 433 13.97 -13.09 -33.79
N GLN A 434 13.55 -13.71 -32.68
CA GLN A 434 12.18 -13.62 -32.18
C GLN A 434 11.79 -12.18 -31.81
N VAL A 435 12.70 -11.39 -31.23
CA VAL A 435 12.46 -9.98 -30.91
C VAL A 435 12.30 -9.14 -32.18
N LYS A 436 13.15 -9.37 -33.20
CA LYS A 436 13.03 -8.68 -34.52
C LYS A 436 11.69 -8.98 -35.18
N GLU A 437 11.25 -10.22 -35.17
CA GLU A 437 9.94 -10.63 -35.71
C GLU A 437 8.79 -9.88 -35.04
N ARG A 438 8.82 -9.75 -33.71
CA ARG A 438 7.79 -9.04 -32.94
C ARG A 438 7.84 -7.53 -33.14
N ARG A 439 9.03 -6.95 -33.16
CA ARG A 439 9.22 -5.52 -33.52
C ARG A 439 8.60 -5.20 -34.88
N ASP A 440 8.89 -6.03 -35.90
CA ASP A 440 8.41 -5.81 -37.26
C ASP A 440 6.88 -5.97 -37.36
N ALA A 441 6.26 -6.74 -36.44
CA ALA A 441 4.82 -6.83 -36.24
C ALA A 441 4.22 -5.65 -35.42
N GLY A 442 5.05 -4.77 -34.86
CA GLY A 442 4.62 -3.67 -34.00
C GLY A 442 4.35 -4.03 -32.55
N ASP A 443 4.67 -5.26 -32.15
CA ASP A 443 4.48 -5.79 -30.80
C ASP A 443 5.68 -5.48 -29.89
N ARG A 444 5.51 -5.70 -28.58
CA ARG A 444 6.55 -5.52 -27.55
C ARG A 444 6.96 -6.84 -26.94
N VAL A 445 8.21 -6.88 -26.44
CA VAL A 445 8.82 -8.08 -25.87
C VAL A 445 9.32 -7.82 -24.46
N LEU A 446 9.06 -8.77 -23.56
CA LEU A 446 9.65 -8.80 -22.22
C LEU A 446 10.64 -9.96 -22.12
N VAL A 447 11.82 -9.70 -21.55
CA VAL A 447 12.85 -10.70 -21.32
C VAL A 447 13.23 -10.73 -19.85
N THR A 448 13.27 -11.93 -19.26
CA THR A 448 13.76 -12.10 -17.88
C THR A 448 15.14 -12.72 -17.88
N ALA A 449 16.10 -12.01 -17.28
CA ALA A 449 17.47 -12.44 -17.03
C ALA A 449 17.68 -12.82 -15.56
N LEU A 450 18.74 -13.56 -15.23
CA LEU A 450 19.07 -13.96 -13.86
C LEU A 450 19.88 -12.90 -13.10
N THR A 451 20.65 -12.08 -13.80
CA THR A 451 21.54 -11.09 -13.20
C THR A 451 21.41 -9.72 -13.86
N LYS A 452 21.71 -8.66 -13.11
CA LYS A 452 21.73 -7.29 -13.61
C LYS A 452 22.71 -7.15 -14.79
N ARG A 453 23.93 -7.66 -14.62
CA ARG A 453 24.96 -7.60 -15.65
C ARG A 453 24.50 -8.26 -16.96
N LEU A 454 23.88 -9.44 -16.89
CA LEU A 454 23.36 -10.10 -18.09
C LEU A 454 22.26 -9.24 -18.76
N ALA A 455 21.41 -8.59 -17.98
CA ALA A 455 20.37 -7.71 -18.53
C ALA A 455 20.97 -6.49 -19.25
N GLU A 456 22.00 -5.88 -18.67
CA GLU A 456 22.74 -4.75 -19.28
C GLU A 456 23.46 -5.16 -20.57
N ASP A 457 24.29 -6.23 -20.49
CA ASP A 457 25.06 -6.73 -21.62
C ASP A 457 24.14 -7.15 -22.79
N LEU A 458 23.00 -7.77 -22.47
CA LEU A 458 22.02 -8.19 -23.46
C LEU A 458 21.29 -7.00 -24.10
N ALA A 459 20.94 -5.96 -23.31
CA ALA A 459 20.33 -4.74 -23.86
C ALA A 459 21.28 -4.03 -24.82
N ALA A 460 22.55 -3.89 -24.46
CA ALA A 460 23.57 -3.32 -25.34
C ALA A 460 23.70 -4.13 -26.64
N TYR A 461 23.83 -5.47 -26.53
CA TYR A 461 23.91 -6.34 -27.68
C TYR A 461 22.71 -6.22 -28.63
N PHE A 462 21.48 -6.10 -28.09
CA PHE A 462 20.28 -5.93 -28.91
C PHE A 462 20.24 -4.57 -29.60
N CYS A 463 20.64 -3.49 -28.92
CA CYS A 463 20.79 -2.17 -29.51
C CYS A 463 21.79 -2.16 -30.68
N ASP A 464 22.95 -2.80 -30.50
CA ASP A 464 23.98 -2.92 -31.54
C ASP A 464 23.47 -3.70 -32.77
N ASN A 465 22.48 -4.58 -32.57
CA ASN A 465 21.84 -5.37 -33.64
C ASN A 465 20.52 -4.73 -34.15
N GLY A 466 20.28 -3.44 -33.87
CA GLY A 466 19.20 -2.65 -34.43
C GLY A 466 17.84 -2.87 -33.77
N VAL A 467 17.80 -3.36 -32.52
CA VAL A 467 16.57 -3.48 -31.72
C VAL A 467 16.63 -2.47 -30.57
N ALA A 468 15.72 -1.51 -30.55
CA ALA A 468 15.64 -0.55 -29.46
C ALA A 468 15.26 -1.28 -28.16
N THR A 469 16.21 -1.38 -27.23
CA THR A 469 16.07 -2.16 -26.01
C THR A 469 16.47 -1.32 -24.80
N LYS A 470 15.66 -1.43 -23.73
CA LYS A 470 15.99 -0.90 -22.41
C LYS A 470 16.04 -2.05 -21.39
N TRP A 471 16.70 -1.82 -20.27
CA TRP A 471 16.77 -2.78 -19.17
C TRP A 471 16.28 -2.16 -17.87
N LEU A 472 15.76 -3.00 -16.97
CA LEU A 472 15.10 -2.62 -15.74
C LEU A 472 15.68 -3.40 -14.56
N HIS A 473 16.10 -2.70 -13.49
CA HIS A 473 16.66 -3.31 -12.27
C HIS A 473 16.14 -2.62 -11.00
N SER A 474 16.54 -3.16 -9.84
CA SER A 474 16.04 -2.73 -8.53
C SER A 474 16.52 -1.36 -8.05
N GLU A 475 17.49 -0.74 -8.73
CA GLU A 475 18.07 0.56 -8.35
C GLU A 475 17.36 1.75 -8.99
N LEU A 476 16.50 1.50 -10.00
CA LEU A 476 15.64 2.52 -10.56
C LEU A 476 14.59 2.95 -9.53
N ASP A 477 14.38 4.25 -9.42
CA ASP A 477 13.32 4.76 -8.58
C ASP A 477 11.92 4.44 -9.12
N ALA A 478 10.89 4.71 -8.32
CA ALA A 478 9.52 4.38 -8.71
C ALA A 478 9.04 5.19 -9.93
N PHE A 479 9.53 6.42 -10.08
CA PHE A 479 9.13 7.32 -11.17
C PHE A 479 9.79 6.89 -12.50
N GLU A 480 11.10 6.68 -12.49
CA GLU A 480 11.86 6.18 -13.65
C GLU A 480 11.28 4.86 -14.19
N ARG A 481 10.82 4.00 -13.26
CA ARG A 481 10.19 2.73 -13.62
C ARG A 481 8.84 2.91 -14.32
N VAL A 482 7.99 3.83 -13.84
CA VAL A 482 6.71 4.14 -14.47
C VAL A 482 6.91 4.73 -15.85
N GLU A 483 7.88 5.65 -15.99
CA GLU A 483 8.22 6.26 -17.28
C GLU A 483 8.73 5.21 -18.28
N LEU A 484 9.60 4.31 -17.85
CA LEU A 484 10.12 3.23 -18.69
C LEU A 484 9.01 2.30 -19.20
N LEU A 485 8.04 1.96 -18.36
CA LEU A 485 6.90 1.14 -18.76
C LEU A 485 5.95 1.88 -19.70
N ARG A 486 5.75 3.17 -19.49
CA ARG A 486 5.00 4.03 -20.40
C ARG A 486 5.67 4.07 -21.77
N ASP A 487 6.98 4.28 -21.81
CA ASP A 487 7.76 4.32 -23.02
C ASP A 487 7.67 2.99 -23.81
N LEU A 488 7.70 1.85 -23.13
CA LEU A 488 7.48 0.54 -23.74
C LEU A 488 6.09 0.48 -24.41
N ARG A 489 5.05 0.91 -23.71
CA ARG A 489 3.66 0.92 -24.22
C ARG A 489 3.51 1.86 -25.42
N LEU A 490 4.13 3.04 -25.38
CA LEU A 490 4.12 4.01 -26.48
C LEU A 490 4.98 3.57 -27.68
N GLY A 491 5.79 2.51 -27.54
CA GLY A 491 6.64 2.01 -28.61
C GLY A 491 7.91 2.81 -28.84
N THR A 492 8.36 3.57 -27.85
CA THR A 492 9.63 4.28 -27.91
C THR A 492 10.81 3.30 -28.01
N PHE A 493 10.61 2.07 -27.52
CA PHE A 493 11.54 0.95 -27.69
C PHE A 493 10.76 -0.37 -27.77
N ASP A 494 11.40 -1.44 -28.25
CA ASP A 494 10.75 -2.69 -28.63
C ASP A 494 10.82 -3.79 -27.57
N CYS A 495 11.91 -3.81 -26.81
CA CYS A 495 12.23 -4.88 -25.86
C CYS A 495 12.62 -4.33 -24.50
N LEU A 496 12.03 -4.89 -23.44
CA LEU A 496 12.40 -4.61 -22.04
C LEU A 496 13.01 -5.85 -21.42
N ILE A 497 14.24 -5.74 -20.93
CA ILE A 497 14.95 -6.81 -20.23
C ILE A 497 14.97 -6.51 -18.73
N GLY A 498 14.61 -7.47 -17.90
CA GLY A 498 14.57 -7.25 -16.45
C GLY A 498 14.98 -8.44 -15.62
N VAL A 499 15.46 -8.15 -14.40
CA VAL A 499 15.73 -9.14 -13.37
C VAL A 499 14.61 -9.04 -12.32
N ASN A 500 13.77 -10.07 -12.19
CA ASN A 500 12.73 -10.16 -11.16
C ASN A 500 11.66 -9.03 -11.14
N LEU A 501 11.69 -8.08 -12.05
CA LEU A 501 10.89 -6.83 -12.01
C LEU A 501 9.53 -6.97 -12.67
N LEU A 502 9.30 -8.10 -13.31
CA LEU A 502 8.06 -8.39 -14.03
C LEU A 502 6.99 -9.05 -13.13
N ARG A 503 7.23 -9.15 -11.82
CA ARG A 503 6.30 -9.77 -10.86
C ARG A 503 5.12 -8.88 -10.47
N GLU A 504 5.26 -7.56 -10.55
CA GLU A 504 4.29 -6.63 -9.99
C GLU A 504 3.34 -6.09 -11.05
N GLY A 505 2.07 -6.44 -10.96
CA GLY A 505 0.87 -5.74 -11.47
C GLY A 505 0.87 -5.11 -12.87
N LEU A 506 1.83 -5.41 -13.74
CA LEU A 506 1.96 -4.77 -15.04
C LEU A 506 0.85 -5.19 -16.00
N ASP A 507 0.09 -4.21 -16.48
CA ASP A 507 -0.92 -4.37 -17.53
C ASP A 507 -0.34 -3.90 -18.88
N LEU A 508 0.25 -4.84 -19.64
CA LEU A 508 0.94 -4.55 -20.88
C LEU A 508 0.31 -5.35 -22.04
N PRO A 509 -0.82 -4.93 -22.59
CA PRO A 509 -1.49 -5.63 -23.68
C PRO A 509 -0.69 -5.62 -25.00
N GLU A 510 0.28 -4.72 -25.12
CA GLU A 510 1.18 -4.60 -26.27
C GLU A 510 2.23 -5.73 -26.31
N VAL A 511 2.43 -6.45 -25.20
CA VAL A 511 3.44 -7.51 -25.11
C VAL A 511 2.87 -8.82 -25.67
N SER A 512 3.42 -9.27 -26.79
CA SER A 512 3.06 -10.55 -27.42
C SER A 512 4.09 -11.65 -27.18
N LEU A 513 5.30 -11.33 -26.71
CA LEU A 513 6.33 -12.31 -26.38
C LEU A 513 6.92 -12.05 -25.00
N VAL A 514 6.98 -13.12 -24.20
CA VAL A 514 7.77 -13.16 -22.96
C VAL A 514 8.83 -14.23 -23.10
N ALA A 515 10.09 -13.86 -22.89
CA ALA A 515 11.22 -14.78 -22.94
C ALA A 515 11.84 -14.94 -21.54
N ILE A 516 12.06 -16.17 -21.15
CA ILE A 516 12.65 -16.54 -19.86
C ILE A 516 13.99 -17.24 -20.13
N LEU A 517 15.10 -16.51 -19.93
CA LEU A 517 16.43 -17.05 -20.09
C LEU A 517 16.79 -17.96 -18.91
N ASP A 518 17.55 -19.02 -19.17
CA ASP A 518 18.00 -19.96 -18.15
C ASP A 518 16.85 -20.42 -17.24
N ALA A 519 15.74 -20.82 -17.83
CA ALA A 519 14.51 -21.18 -17.11
C ALA A 519 14.67 -22.45 -16.25
N ASP A 520 15.63 -23.30 -16.58
CA ASP A 520 15.94 -24.55 -15.88
C ASP A 520 16.88 -24.37 -14.67
N LYS A 521 17.42 -23.18 -14.45
CA LYS A 521 18.27 -22.88 -13.29
C LYS A 521 17.39 -22.73 -12.05
N GLU A 522 17.46 -23.71 -11.16
CA GLU A 522 16.68 -23.72 -9.93
C GLU A 522 17.05 -22.54 -9.02
N GLY A 523 16.04 -21.91 -8.44
CA GLY A 523 16.19 -20.77 -7.53
C GLY A 523 14.92 -19.93 -7.41
N PHE A 524 14.97 -18.92 -6.55
CA PHE A 524 13.83 -18.05 -6.25
C PHE A 524 13.22 -17.39 -7.51
N LEU A 525 14.06 -16.97 -8.48
CA LEU A 525 13.63 -16.34 -9.73
C LEU A 525 13.05 -17.32 -10.76
N ARG A 526 13.20 -18.60 -10.55
CA ARG A 526 12.73 -19.68 -11.43
C ARG A 526 11.90 -20.72 -10.67
N SER A 527 11.32 -20.31 -9.52
CA SER A 527 10.32 -21.12 -8.82
C SER A 527 9.05 -21.25 -9.67
N GLU A 528 8.22 -22.24 -9.38
CA GLU A 528 6.92 -22.44 -10.04
C GLU A 528 6.09 -21.15 -10.02
N THR A 529 5.92 -20.54 -8.84
CA THR A 529 5.22 -19.25 -8.68
C THR A 529 5.79 -18.16 -9.58
N ALA A 530 7.13 -18.01 -9.61
CA ALA A 530 7.79 -17.01 -10.45
C ALA A 530 7.55 -17.24 -11.94
N LEU A 531 7.59 -18.49 -12.38
CA LEU A 531 7.34 -18.85 -13.78
C LEU A 531 5.89 -18.60 -14.17
N VAL A 532 4.90 -19.05 -13.38
CA VAL A 532 3.48 -18.82 -13.65
C VAL A 532 3.15 -17.32 -13.69
N GLN A 533 3.69 -16.53 -12.77
CA GLN A 533 3.52 -15.08 -12.75
C GLN A 533 4.12 -14.40 -13.99
N THR A 534 5.30 -14.83 -14.41
CA THR A 534 5.99 -14.29 -15.59
C THR A 534 5.26 -14.67 -16.88
N ILE A 535 4.83 -15.92 -17.01
CA ILE A 535 4.03 -16.42 -18.12
C ILE A 535 2.72 -15.63 -18.25
N GLY A 536 2.08 -15.36 -17.12
CA GLY A 536 0.84 -14.58 -17.06
C GLY A 536 0.95 -13.14 -17.59
N ARG A 537 2.17 -12.57 -17.74
CA ARG A 537 2.36 -11.23 -18.32
C ARG A 537 2.01 -11.20 -19.81
N ALA A 538 2.20 -12.29 -20.53
CA ALA A 538 1.80 -12.39 -21.93
C ALA A 538 0.28 -12.62 -22.11
N ALA A 539 -0.45 -13.00 -21.10
CA ALA A 539 -1.86 -13.43 -21.18
C ALA A 539 -2.87 -12.30 -21.50
N ARG A 540 -2.41 -11.10 -21.85
CA ARG A 540 -3.22 -9.93 -22.24
C ARG A 540 -3.20 -9.63 -23.73
N ASN A 541 -2.43 -10.37 -24.48
CA ASN A 541 -2.35 -10.28 -25.93
C ASN A 541 -2.93 -11.56 -26.57
N ALA A 542 -3.72 -11.40 -27.64
CA ALA A 542 -4.34 -12.51 -28.34
C ALA A 542 -3.31 -13.42 -29.04
N ASN A 543 -2.16 -12.86 -29.42
CA ASN A 543 -1.05 -13.55 -30.08
C ASN A 543 0.07 -13.93 -29.11
N ALA A 544 -0.25 -14.07 -27.84
CA ALA A 544 0.72 -14.30 -26.79
C ALA A 544 1.51 -15.60 -26.92
N LYS A 545 2.83 -15.50 -26.84
CA LYS A 545 3.77 -16.61 -26.80
C LYS A 545 4.77 -16.44 -25.65
N VAL A 546 5.16 -17.54 -25.02
CA VAL A 546 6.22 -17.56 -24.02
C VAL A 546 7.28 -18.56 -24.42
N ILE A 547 8.55 -18.15 -24.39
CA ILE A 547 9.69 -19.01 -24.65
C ILE A 547 10.48 -19.19 -23.36
N LEU A 548 10.64 -20.45 -22.95
CA LEU A 548 11.48 -20.83 -21.81
C LEU A 548 12.77 -21.46 -22.37
N TYR A 549 13.90 -20.79 -22.15
CA TYR A 549 15.20 -21.32 -22.55
C TYR A 549 15.79 -22.18 -21.43
N GLY A 550 16.06 -23.44 -21.73
CA GLY A 550 16.63 -24.39 -20.78
C GLY A 550 17.02 -25.71 -21.45
N ASP A 551 18.10 -26.32 -20.99
CA ASP A 551 18.59 -27.59 -21.53
C ASP A 551 17.84 -28.79 -20.93
N ARG A 552 17.13 -28.58 -19.83
CA ARG A 552 16.28 -29.58 -19.17
C ARG A 552 15.00 -28.95 -18.66
N VAL A 553 13.95 -29.74 -18.57
CA VAL A 553 12.70 -29.29 -17.93
C VAL A 553 12.79 -29.56 -16.43
N SER A 554 12.98 -28.52 -15.63
CA SER A 554 12.97 -28.61 -14.16
C SER A 554 11.57 -28.92 -13.63
N LYS A 555 11.47 -29.35 -12.35
CA LYS A 555 10.16 -29.60 -11.73
C LYS A 555 9.28 -28.34 -11.74
N ALA A 556 9.87 -27.17 -11.44
CA ALA A 556 9.16 -25.90 -11.46
C ALA A 556 8.63 -25.54 -12.86
N MET A 557 9.45 -25.75 -13.91
CA MET A 557 9.01 -25.56 -15.29
C MET A 557 7.85 -26.49 -15.65
N LYS A 558 7.98 -27.78 -15.30
CA LYS A 558 6.94 -28.78 -15.59
C LYS A 558 5.60 -28.36 -14.97
N ASN A 559 5.59 -28.03 -13.68
CA ASN A 559 4.37 -27.63 -12.99
C ASN A 559 3.78 -26.34 -13.61
N ALA A 560 4.60 -25.34 -13.91
CA ALA A 560 4.14 -24.08 -14.52
C ALA A 560 3.54 -24.29 -15.92
N LEU A 561 4.15 -25.16 -16.74
CA LEU A 561 3.66 -25.51 -18.08
C LEU A 561 2.36 -26.30 -18.00
N GLU A 562 2.26 -27.28 -17.11
CA GLU A 562 1.04 -28.08 -16.90
C GLU A 562 -0.13 -27.22 -16.45
N GLU A 563 0.09 -26.30 -15.49
CA GLU A 563 -0.95 -25.39 -15.00
C GLU A 563 -1.38 -24.40 -16.09
N THR A 564 -0.43 -23.83 -16.84
CA THR A 564 -0.76 -22.93 -17.97
C THR A 564 -1.57 -23.66 -19.05
N ALA A 565 -1.19 -24.89 -19.38
CA ALA A 565 -1.90 -25.71 -20.35
C ALA A 565 -3.31 -26.11 -19.86
N ARG A 566 -3.46 -26.45 -18.56
CA ARG A 566 -4.74 -26.73 -17.92
C ARG A 566 -5.69 -25.52 -18.05
N ARG A 567 -5.20 -24.34 -17.66
CA ARG A 567 -5.99 -23.08 -17.74
C ARG A 567 -6.39 -22.79 -19.18
N ARG A 568 -5.45 -22.87 -20.11
CA ARG A 568 -5.71 -22.63 -21.54
C ARG A 568 -6.78 -23.56 -22.08
N LYS A 569 -6.73 -24.85 -21.78
CA LYS A 569 -7.74 -25.83 -22.21
C LYS A 569 -9.15 -25.50 -21.71
N ILE A 570 -9.28 -25.05 -20.46
CA ILE A 570 -10.55 -24.62 -19.87
C ILE A 570 -11.08 -23.37 -20.62
N GLN A 571 -10.21 -22.40 -20.88
CA GLN A 571 -10.55 -21.18 -21.58
C GLN A 571 -10.97 -21.42 -23.03
N GLU A 572 -10.27 -22.30 -23.77
CA GLU A 572 -10.63 -22.71 -25.14
C GLU A 572 -12.00 -23.39 -25.18
N ALA A 573 -12.26 -24.31 -24.26
CA ALA A 573 -13.53 -24.99 -24.16
C ALA A 573 -14.68 -24.01 -23.86
N TYR A 574 -14.46 -23.06 -22.96
CA TYR A 574 -15.43 -22.01 -22.65
C TYR A 574 -15.71 -21.12 -23.87
N ASN A 575 -14.67 -20.63 -24.54
CA ASN A 575 -14.80 -19.78 -25.72
C ASN A 575 -15.54 -20.50 -26.86
N ALA A 576 -15.20 -21.76 -27.12
CA ALA A 576 -15.88 -22.59 -28.11
C ALA A 576 -17.39 -22.76 -27.81
N LYS A 577 -17.73 -23.03 -26.53
CA LYS A 577 -19.11 -23.17 -26.08
C LYS A 577 -19.95 -21.90 -26.24
N HIS A 578 -19.32 -20.72 -26.04
CA HIS A 578 -20.03 -19.43 -26.05
C HIS A 578 -19.77 -18.60 -27.32
N GLY A 579 -19.04 -19.12 -28.30
CA GLY A 579 -18.75 -18.45 -29.56
C GLY A 579 -17.90 -17.18 -29.38
N ILE A 580 -17.00 -17.16 -28.39
CA ILE A 580 -16.19 -16.00 -28.06
C ILE A 580 -14.87 -16.06 -28.85
N THR A 581 -14.55 -14.98 -29.57
CA THR A 581 -13.25 -14.81 -30.21
C THR A 581 -12.34 -13.95 -29.32
N PRO A 582 -11.13 -14.44 -28.94
CA PRO A 582 -10.18 -13.68 -28.15
C PRO A 582 -9.83 -12.33 -28.79
N LYS A 583 -9.89 -11.27 -28.00
CA LYS A 583 -9.52 -9.91 -28.46
C LYS A 583 -8.61 -9.23 -27.45
N THR A 584 -7.49 -8.70 -27.92
CA THR A 584 -6.65 -7.80 -27.14
C THR A 584 -7.41 -6.50 -26.86
N VAL A 585 -7.47 -6.11 -25.58
CA VAL A 585 -8.12 -4.87 -25.17
C VAL A 585 -7.03 -3.87 -24.78
N PHE A 586 -6.89 -2.83 -25.59
CA PHE A 586 -6.02 -1.71 -25.27
C PHE A 586 -6.76 -0.76 -24.35
N LYS A 587 -6.16 -0.43 -23.21
CA LYS A 587 -6.59 0.66 -22.34
C LYS A 587 -5.72 1.88 -22.62
N ASP A 588 -6.31 3.07 -22.54
CA ASP A 588 -5.53 4.30 -22.57
C ASP A 588 -4.41 4.22 -21.53
N CYS A 589 -3.24 4.75 -21.88
CA CYS A 589 -2.08 4.76 -20.98
C CYS A 589 -2.32 5.76 -19.84
N LEU A 590 -3.20 5.37 -18.89
CA LEU A 590 -3.38 6.13 -17.68
C LEU A 590 -2.11 5.97 -16.84
N LEU A 591 -1.44 7.07 -16.57
CA LEU A 591 -0.38 7.17 -15.59
C LEU A 591 -1.01 6.98 -14.21
N TYR A 592 -0.88 5.79 -13.65
CA TYR A 592 -1.09 5.59 -12.21
C TYR A 592 0.13 6.18 -11.48
N THR A 593 0.20 7.49 -11.45
CA THR A 593 1.10 8.19 -10.55
C THR A 593 0.48 8.15 -9.16
N SER A 594 1.26 7.78 -8.17
CA SER A 594 0.94 8.19 -6.78
C SER A 594 0.63 9.69 -6.84
N PRO A 595 -0.47 10.19 -6.26
CA PRO A 595 -0.81 11.60 -6.34
C PRO A 595 0.37 12.43 -5.84
N SER A 596 1.09 13.03 -6.79
CA SER A 596 2.21 13.94 -6.51
C SER A 596 1.70 15.38 -6.60
N PRO A 597 2.14 16.28 -5.72
CA PRO A 597 1.79 17.70 -5.79
C PRO A 597 2.14 18.38 -7.13
N ARG A 598 3.03 17.77 -7.92
CA ARG A 598 3.40 18.28 -9.27
C ARG A 598 2.34 18.00 -10.32
N ASP A 599 1.49 16.99 -10.17
CA ASP A 599 0.47 16.64 -11.16
C ASP A 599 -0.70 17.65 -11.21
N GLY A 600 -0.94 18.38 -10.11
CA GLY A 600 -1.93 19.46 -10.04
C GLY A 600 -1.51 20.77 -10.74
N LEU A 601 -0.23 20.98 -11.01
CA LEU A 601 0.30 22.20 -11.62
C LEU A 601 0.38 22.12 -13.15
N LEU A 602 0.52 20.93 -13.73
CA LEU A 602 0.64 20.75 -15.18
C LEU A 602 -0.72 20.73 -15.92
N SER A 603 -1.83 20.50 -15.22
CA SER A 603 -3.18 20.51 -15.82
C SER A 603 -3.80 21.91 -15.97
N ARG A 604 -3.10 22.99 -15.56
CA ARG A 604 -3.60 24.37 -15.58
C ARG A 604 -2.81 25.34 -16.43
N MET A 605 -2.06 24.88 -17.42
CA MET A 605 -1.58 25.80 -18.45
C MET A 605 -2.63 25.90 -19.56
N PRO A 606 -3.22 27.10 -19.81
CA PRO A 606 -4.07 27.29 -20.98
C PRO A 606 -3.22 27.13 -22.23
N SER A 607 -3.71 26.34 -23.19
CA SER A 607 -3.17 26.29 -24.53
C SER A 607 -3.48 27.62 -25.21
N SER A 608 -2.64 28.63 -25.02
CA SER A 608 -2.61 29.82 -25.87
C SER A 608 -1.39 30.66 -25.52
N ALA A 609 -0.29 30.43 -26.23
CA ALA A 609 0.58 31.45 -26.84
C ALA A 609 1.68 30.73 -27.62
#